data_1affba9f98da85f281dfab8e7d0eb836
#
_entry.id   1affba9f98da85f281dfab8e7d0eb836
#
_cell.length_a   1.000
_cell.length_b   1.000
_cell.length_c   1.000
_cell.angle_alpha   90.00
_cell.angle_beta   90.00
_cell.angle_gamma   90.00
#
_symmetry.space_group_name_H-M   'P 1'
#
loop_
_entity.id
_entity.type
_entity.pdbx_description
1 polymer ?
#
loop_
_entity_poly.entity_id
_entity_poly.type
_entity_poly.pdbx_seq_one_letter_code
_entity_poly.pdbx_strand_id
1 'polypeptide(L)'
;MFYMPKYHNLPDGRQVFLRFPDPERHALPASRLLKAVSDEEQAKVFLAEANADPQRLVLIAEVADTVAGCGLLELQDQPQLQVEIDQAYSGIGLENLVETSLKEVAAQKGVDL
;
A
#
# COMPACT_ATOMS: atom_id res chain seq x y z
N MET A 1 4.54 1.02 -18.55
CA MET A 1 4.78 -0.27 -17.86
C MET A 1 4.09 -0.25 -16.51
N PHE A 2 3.47 -1.35 -16.13
CA PHE A 2 2.73 -1.45 -14.87
C PHE A 2 3.59 -2.13 -13.80
N TYR A 3 3.38 -1.70 -12.54
CA TYR A 3 3.99 -2.37 -11.41
C TYR A 3 3.41 -3.79 -11.30
N MET A 4 4.29 -4.77 -11.24
CA MET A 4 3.86 -6.18 -11.11
C MET A 4 3.97 -6.59 -9.65
N PRO A 5 2.91 -7.21 -9.10
CA PRO A 5 3.00 -7.78 -7.75
C PRO A 5 4.15 -8.77 -7.67
N LYS A 6 4.93 -8.70 -6.59
CA LYS A 6 6.07 -9.59 -6.41
C LYS A 6 6.41 -9.74 -4.94
N TYR A 7 7.19 -10.79 -4.65
CA TYR A 7 7.72 -11.02 -3.31
C TYR A 7 9.01 -10.23 -3.11
N HIS A 8 9.16 -9.74 -1.89
CA HIS A 8 10.39 -9.10 -1.42
C HIS A 8 10.84 -9.78 -0.15
N ASN A 9 12.15 -9.76 0.11
CA ASN A 9 12.71 -10.31 1.35
C ASN A 9 12.99 -9.17 2.32
N LEU A 10 12.55 -9.36 3.56
CA LEU A 10 12.90 -8.45 4.65
C LEU A 10 14.23 -8.84 5.26
N PRO A 11 14.90 -7.90 5.99
CA PRO A 11 16.18 -8.22 6.64
C PRO A 11 16.12 -9.38 7.62
N ASP A 12 14.95 -9.66 8.20
CA ASP A 12 14.77 -10.77 9.15
C ASP A 12 14.47 -12.12 8.46
N GLY A 13 14.47 -12.14 7.12
CA GLY A 13 14.23 -13.35 6.34
C GLY A 13 12.77 -13.60 5.94
N ARG A 14 11.84 -12.80 6.42
CA ARG A 14 10.44 -12.94 6.00
C ARG A 14 10.23 -12.45 4.58
N GLN A 15 9.26 -13.04 3.90
CA GLN A 15 8.84 -12.60 2.58
C GLN A 15 7.60 -11.74 2.67
N VAL A 16 7.59 -10.63 1.93
CA VAL A 16 6.46 -9.71 1.82
C VAL A 16 5.97 -9.74 0.39
N PHE A 17 4.66 -9.87 0.21
CA PHE A 17 4.02 -9.75 -1.09
C PHE A 17 3.39 -8.36 -1.20
N LEU A 18 3.89 -7.55 -2.13
CA LEU A 18 3.35 -6.22 -2.40
C LEU A 18 2.43 -6.29 -3.60
N ARG A 19 1.24 -5.74 -3.48
CA ARG A 19 0.23 -5.79 -4.53
C ARG A 19 -0.71 -4.60 -4.47
N PHE A 20 -1.39 -4.33 -5.58
CA PHE A 20 -2.50 -3.41 -5.57
C PHE A 20 -3.66 -4.02 -4.79
N PRO A 21 -4.52 -3.20 -4.15
CA PRO A 21 -5.57 -3.73 -3.30
C PRO A 21 -6.66 -4.45 -4.06
N ASP A 22 -7.20 -5.50 -3.43
CA ASP A 22 -8.46 -6.11 -3.78
C ASP A 22 -9.50 -5.55 -2.79
N PRO A 23 -10.45 -4.72 -3.24
CA PRO A 23 -11.38 -4.08 -2.31
C PRO A 23 -12.17 -5.04 -1.44
N GLU A 24 -12.52 -6.22 -1.96
CA GLU A 24 -13.26 -7.22 -1.18
C GLU A 24 -12.39 -7.84 -0.09
N ARG A 25 -11.18 -8.21 -0.44
CA ARG A 25 -10.26 -8.91 0.46
C ARG A 25 -9.61 -8.00 1.48
N HIS A 26 -9.29 -6.78 1.08
CA HIS A 26 -8.44 -5.90 1.89
C HIS A 26 -9.21 -4.82 2.66
N ALA A 27 -10.53 -4.72 2.48
CA ALA A 27 -11.31 -3.64 3.10
C ALA A 27 -11.20 -3.61 4.62
N LEU A 28 -11.38 -4.76 5.27
CA LEU A 28 -11.35 -4.80 6.73
C LEU A 28 -9.97 -4.45 7.31
N PRO A 29 -8.86 -5.08 6.86
CA PRO A 29 -7.55 -4.68 7.37
C PRO A 29 -7.19 -3.25 7.01
N ALA A 30 -7.57 -2.76 5.83
CA ALA A 30 -7.29 -1.37 5.45
C ALA A 30 -8.04 -0.38 6.35
N SER A 31 -9.25 -0.73 6.79
CA SER A 31 -10.02 0.14 7.68
C SER A 31 -9.34 0.34 9.03
N ARG A 32 -8.48 -0.60 9.43
CA ARG A 32 -7.72 -0.52 10.68
C ARG A 32 -6.44 0.28 10.53
N LEU A 33 -5.90 0.37 9.33
CA LEU A 33 -4.60 1.00 9.06
C LEU A 33 -4.74 2.41 8.49
N LEU A 34 -5.67 2.64 7.58
CA LEU A 34 -5.80 3.91 6.89
C LEU A 34 -6.62 4.90 7.72
N LYS A 35 -6.05 6.07 7.97
CA LYS A 35 -6.74 7.14 8.71
C LYS A 35 -7.85 7.79 7.90
N ALA A 36 -7.79 7.63 6.57
CA ALA A 36 -8.76 8.24 5.66
C ALA A 36 -10.12 7.56 5.70
N VAL A 37 -10.22 6.36 6.27
CA VAL A 37 -11.45 5.57 6.33
C VAL A 37 -11.71 5.14 7.76
N SER A 38 -12.99 5.03 8.14
CA SER A 38 -13.37 4.71 9.52
C SER A 38 -14.00 3.34 9.68
N ASP A 39 -14.43 2.70 8.60
CA ASP A 39 -15.04 1.38 8.65
C ASP A 39 -14.77 0.59 7.37
N GLU A 40 -15.20 -0.69 7.38
CA GLU A 40 -14.97 -1.60 6.27
C GLU A 40 -15.64 -1.13 4.97
N GLU A 41 -16.86 -0.61 5.05
CA GLU A 41 -17.58 -0.13 3.87
C GLU A 41 -16.87 1.05 3.22
N GLN A 42 -16.43 2.00 4.03
CA GLN A 42 -15.67 3.14 3.52
C GLN A 42 -14.34 2.70 2.91
N ALA A 43 -13.68 1.72 3.55
CA ALA A 43 -12.42 1.19 3.04
C ALA A 43 -12.62 0.51 1.68
N LYS A 44 -13.69 -0.26 1.53
CA LYS A 44 -14.00 -0.94 0.27
C LYS A 44 -14.17 0.06 -0.87
N VAL A 45 -14.96 1.11 -0.64
CA VAL A 45 -15.18 2.17 -1.63
C VAL A 45 -13.86 2.88 -1.93
N PHE A 46 -13.11 3.24 -0.89
CA PHE A 46 -11.83 3.93 -1.04
C PHE A 46 -10.85 3.14 -1.90
N LEU A 47 -10.71 1.84 -1.64
CA LEU A 47 -9.78 0.99 -2.38
C LEU A 47 -10.22 0.82 -3.84
N ALA A 48 -11.52 0.67 -4.07
CA ALA A 48 -12.05 0.57 -5.44
C ALA A 48 -11.82 1.85 -6.22
N GLU A 49 -12.06 3.01 -5.61
CA GLU A 49 -11.81 4.30 -6.24
C GLU A 49 -10.31 4.51 -6.51
N ALA A 50 -9.46 4.10 -5.58
CA ALA A 50 -8.02 4.22 -5.75
C ALA A 50 -7.52 3.41 -6.95
N ASN A 51 -8.06 2.19 -7.14
CA ASN A 51 -7.67 1.36 -8.27
C ASN A 51 -8.08 1.97 -9.62
N ALA A 52 -9.12 2.80 -9.62
CA ALA A 52 -9.62 3.44 -10.84
C ALA A 52 -9.00 4.83 -11.07
N ASP A 53 -8.35 5.41 -10.08
CA ASP A 53 -7.85 6.79 -10.14
C ASP A 53 -6.35 6.80 -10.44
N PRO A 54 -5.92 7.35 -11.61
CA PRO A 54 -4.50 7.39 -11.94
C PRO A 54 -3.69 8.34 -11.04
N GLN A 55 -4.35 9.18 -10.25
CA GLN A 55 -3.70 10.12 -9.34
C GLN A 55 -3.54 9.56 -7.93
N ARG A 56 -3.95 8.32 -7.71
CA ARG A 56 -3.93 7.70 -6.39
C ARG A 56 -3.38 6.29 -6.49
N LEU A 57 -2.37 5.98 -5.68
CA LEU A 57 -1.73 4.68 -5.66
C LEU A 57 -1.83 4.09 -4.26
N VAL A 58 -2.31 2.87 -4.16
CA VAL A 58 -2.33 2.13 -2.89
C VAL A 58 -1.60 0.81 -3.10
N LEU A 59 -0.70 0.49 -2.19
CA LEU A 59 -0.05 -0.83 -2.14
C LEU A 59 -0.38 -1.51 -0.82
N ILE A 60 -0.71 -2.79 -0.91
CA ILE A 60 -0.96 -3.64 0.24
C ILE A 60 0.25 -4.55 0.42
N ALA A 61 0.75 -4.62 1.65
CA ALA A 61 1.84 -5.51 2.01
C ALA A 61 1.29 -6.68 2.80
N GLU A 62 1.50 -7.89 2.28
CA GLU A 62 1.03 -9.12 2.92
C GLU A 62 2.22 -9.96 3.37
N VAL A 63 2.19 -10.43 4.62
CA VAL A 63 3.16 -11.38 5.17
C VAL A 63 2.38 -12.60 5.60
N ALA A 64 2.71 -13.78 5.03
CA ALA A 64 2.02 -15.03 5.33
C ALA A 64 0.49 -14.90 5.19
N ASP A 65 0.04 -14.27 4.09
CA ASP A 65 -1.36 -14.04 3.75
C ASP A 65 -2.11 -13.09 4.71
N THR A 66 -1.37 -12.39 5.57
CA THR A 66 -1.95 -11.41 6.48
C THR A 66 -1.51 -10.01 6.05
N VAL A 67 -2.44 -9.06 6.04
CA VAL A 67 -2.10 -7.67 5.72
C VAL A 67 -1.26 -7.11 6.87
N ALA A 68 -0.01 -6.79 6.55
CA ALA A 68 0.95 -6.25 7.51
C ALA A 68 1.06 -4.74 7.43
N GLY A 69 0.67 -4.15 6.30
CA GLY A 69 0.74 -2.71 6.13
C GLY A 69 0.14 -2.29 4.81
N CYS A 70 0.03 -0.99 4.63
CA CYS A 70 -0.38 -0.41 3.36
C CYS A 70 0.25 0.96 3.17
N GLY A 71 0.39 1.35 1.92
CA GLY A 71 0.89 2.66 1.56
C GLY A 71 -0.07 3.36 0.61
N LEU A 72 -0.18 4.65 0.76
CA LEU A 72 -1.01 5.51 -0.07
C LEU A 72 -0.15 6.64 -0.61
N LEU A 73 -0.21 6.84 -1.92
CA LEU A 73 0.43 7.97 -2.57
C LEU A 73 -0.61 8.72 -3.38
N GLU A 74 -0.80 9.98 -3.06
CA GLU A 74 -1.67 10.88 -3.82
C GLU A 74 -0.81 11.83 -4.63
N LEU A 75 -1.09 11.90 -5.94
CA LEU A 75 -0.27 12.63 -6.90
C LEU A 75 -0.85 13.99 -7.29
N GLN A 76 -2.03 14.35 -6.77
CA GLN A 76 -2.66 15.63 -7.08
C GLN A 76 -1.87 16.79 -6.46
N ASP A 77 -1.70 17.86 -7.20
CA ASP A 77 -1.03 19.09 -6.78
C ASP A 77 0.36 18.82 -6.20
N GLN A 78 0.46 18.52 -4.92
CA GLN A 78 1.70 18.07 -4.27
C GLN A 78 1.60 16.60 -3.92
N PRO A 79 2.56 15.78 -4.34
CA PRO A 79 2.55 14.36 -3.95
C PRO A 79 2.58 14.20 -2.43
N GLN A 80 1.67 13.37 -1.91
CA GLN A 80 1.61 13.06 -0.48
C GLN A 80 1.71 11.55 -0.30
N LEU A 81 2.68 11.15 0.51
CA LEU A 81 2.96 9.75 0.80
C LEU A 81 2.59 9.44 2.23
N GLN A 82 1.84 8.35 2.41
CA GLN A 82 1.45 7.86 3.73
C GLN A 82 1.68 6.36 3.78
N VAL A 83 2.37 5.89 4.81
CA VAL A 83 2.60 4.46 5.02
C VAL A 83 2.14 4.12 6.43
N GLU A 84 1.27 3.12 6.53
CA GLU A 84 0.75 2.63 7.81
C GLU A 84 1.10 1.15 7.94
N ILE A 85 1.80 0.80 8.99
CA ILE A 85 2.24 -0.57 9.27
C ILE A 85 1.56 -1.07 10.53
N ASP A 86 1.03 -2.28 10.47
CA ASP A 86 0.48 -2.94 11.65
C ASP A 86 1.57 -3.05 12.72
N GLN A 87 1.22 -2.73 13.96
CA GLN A 87 2.17 -2.69 15.06
C GLN A 87 2.93 -4.01 15.22
N ALA A 88 2.30 -5.13 14.93
CA ALA A 88 2.94 -6.45 15.01
C ALA A 88 4.10 -6.62 14.02
N TYR A 89 4.17 -5.78 12.99
CA TYR A 89 5.19 -5.84 11.95
C TYR A 89 6.08 -4.60 11.92
N SER A 90 6.05 -3.78 12.96
CA SER A 90 6.87 -2.58 13.02
C SER A 90 8.33 -2.93 13.30
N GLY A 91 9.23 -2.07 12.83
CA GLY A 91 10.66 -2.20 13.11
C GLY A 91 11.41 -3.28 12.32
N ILE A 92 10.79 -3.85 11.29
CA ILE A 92 11.42 -4.92 10.48
C ILE A 92 11.77 -4.48 9.06
N GLY A 93 11.68 -3.18 8.76
CA GLY A 93 12.02 -2.65 7.43
C GLY A 93 10.85 -2.59 6.46
N LEU A 94 9.65 -2.98 6.88
CA LEU A 94 8.48 -3.02 5.99
C LEU A 94 8.05 -1.63 5.54
N GLU A 95 8.09 -0.65 6.43
CA GLU A 95 7.73 0.73 6.10
C GLU A 95 8.58 1.27 4.95
N ASN A 96 9.89 1.08 5.05
CA ASN A 96 10.82 1.53 4.03
C ASN A 96 10.60 0.82 2.70
N LEU A 97 10.29 -0.46 2.74
CA LEU A 97 10.00 -1.24 1.54
C LEU A 97 8.75 -0.72 0.82
N VAL A 98 7.67 -0.46 1.57
CA VAL A 98 6.42 0.05 0.99
C VAL A 98 6.64 1.44 0.40
N GLU A 99 7.33 2.31 1.13
CA GLU A 99 7.63 3.66 0.66
C GLU A 99 8.45 3.64 -0.64
N THR A 100 9.51 2.84 -0.66
CA THR A 100 10.38 2.72 -1.85
C THR A 100 9.58 2.18 -3.04
N SER A 101 8.72 1.21 -2.81
CA SER A 101 7.91 0.61 -3.87
C SER A 101 6.89 1.60 -4.43
N LEU A 102 6.28 2.43 -3.58
CA LEU A 102 5.38 3.48 -4.05
C LEU A 102 6.11 4.50 -4.92
N LYS A 103 7.30 4.90 -4.52
CA LYS A 103 8.12 5.82 -5.31
C LYS A 103 8.49 5.21 -6.66
N GLU A 104 8.78 3.91 -6.68
CA GLU A 104 9.08 3.19 -7.90
C GLU A 104 7.88 3.18 -8.86
N VAL A 105 6.69 2.91 -8.34
CA VAL A 105 5.46 2.94 -9.15
C VAL A 105 5.22 4.35 -9.68
N ALA A 106 5.42 5.38 -8.87
CA ALA A 106 5.26 6.76 -9.29
C ALA A 106 6.23 7.11 -10.43
N ALA A 107 7.49 6.66 -10.31
CA ALA A 107 8.48 6.89 -11.36
C ALA A 107 8.09 6.22 -12.67
N GLN A 108 7.49 5.03 -12.62
CA GLN A 108 6.98 4.35 -13.82
C GLN A 108 5.85 5.14 -14.48
N LYS A 109 5.13 5.95 -13.73
CA LYS A 109 4.07 6.83 -14.24
C LYS A 109 4.60 8.20 -14.67
N GLY A 110 5.92 8.42 -14.60
CA GLY A 110 6.53 9.68 -14.98
C GLY A 110 6.50 10.75 -13.89
N VAL A 111 6.22 10.36 -12.66
CA VAL A 111 6.20 11.28 -11.53
C VAL A 111 7.50 11.15 -10.75
N ASP A 112 8.18 12.28 -10.57
CA ASP A 112 9.43 12.36 -9.83
C ASP A 112 9.13 12.85 -8.41
N LEU A 113 9.49 12.06 -7.45
CA LEU A 113 9.26 12.36 -6.03
C LEU A 113 10.56 12.73 -5.32
#